data_97cbf0ddbd53bc9905ce96fb9d8ac3cb
#
_entry.id   97cbf0ddbd53bc9905ce96fb9d8ac3cb
#
_cell.length_a   1.000
_cell.length_b   1.000
_cell.length_c   1.000
_cell.angle_alpha   90.00
_cell.angle_beta   90.00
_cell.angle_gamma   90.00
#
_symmetry.space_group_name_H-M   'P 1'
#
loop_
_entity.id
_entity.type
_entity.pdbx_description
1 polymer ?
#
loop_
_entity_poly.entity_id
_entity_poly.type
_entity_poly.pdbx_seq_one_letter_code
_entity_poly.pdbx_strand_id
1 'polypeptide(L)'
;MSFVLIQRIYHVTFKNGSKTKLHFHNGGQTLIVTKGRGSLVKYRKIGTGIKNFKIKKINSVKLNSGDCVHISANTLHTHGSINKNEDFAHIAINSFPRKNSEPKTIWYESDFKTNVTERLQ
;
A
#
# COMPACT_ATOMS: atom_id res chain seq x y z
N MET A 1 -10.21 -31.34 10.72
CA MET A 1 -10.55 -30.03 10.15
C MET A 1 -9.32 -29.44 9.48
N SER A 2 -9.46 -28.97 8.28
CA SER A 2 -8.37 -28.29 7.58
C SER A 2 -8.71 -26.81 7.39
N PHE A 3 -7.68 -25.96 7.44
CA PHE A 3 -7.82 -24.55 7.14
C PHE A 3 -7.21 -24.27 5.77
N VAL A 4 -7.92 -23.50 4.98
CA VAL A 4 -7.41 -22.98 3.72
C VAL A 4 -7.21 -21.48 3.89
N LEU A 5 -5.94 -21.05 3.86
CA LEU A 5 -5.60 -19.63 3.84
C LEU A 5 -5.54 -19.19 2.39
N ILE A 6 -6.46 -18.31 2.00
CA ILE A 6 -6.53 -17.81 0.65
C ILE A 6 -5.80 -16.46 0.58
N GLN A 7 -4.86 -16.35 -0.34
CA GLN A 7 -4.05 -15.16 -0.57
C GLN A 7 -3.92 -14.90 -2.06
N ARG A 8 -3.71 -13.66 -2.42
CA ARG A 8 -3.32 -13.26 -3.79
C ARG A 8 -1.91 -12.72 -3.76
N ILE A 9 -1.09 -13.15 -4.73
CA ILE A 9 0.32 -12.80 -4.82
C ILE A 9 0.55 -12.08 -6.13
N TYR A 10 1.20 -10.91 -6.05
CA TYR A 10 1.56 -10.07 -7.18
C TYR A 10 3.03 -9.75 -7.17
N HIS A 11 3.66 -9.73 -8.35
CA HIS A 11 4.99 -9.16 -8.52
C HIS A 11 4.83 -7.79 -9.19
N VAL A 12 5.33 -6.75 -8.53
CA VAL A 12 5.12 -5.36 -8.95
C VAL A 12 6.47 -4.68 -9.12
N THR A 13 6.64 -3.98 -10.24
CA THR A 13 7.83 -3.18 -10.52
C THR A 13 7.46 -1.71 -10.66
N PHE A 14 8.15 -0.85 -9.92
CA PHE A 14 8.03 0.60 -10.01
C PHE A 14 9.22 1.15 -10.77
N LYS A 15 8.96 1.81 -11.89
CA LYS A 15 9.99 2.40 -12.74
C LYS A 15 10.32 3.82 -12.31
N ASN A 16 11.60 4.14 -12.29
CA ASN A 16 12.10 5.53 -12.32
C ASN A 16 11.43 6.48 -11.32
N GLY A 17 11.32 6.10 -10.07
CA GLY A 17 10.76 6.95 -9.03
C GLY A 17 9.24 6.95 -8.95
N SER A 18 8.56 6.06 -9.68
CA SER A 18 7.11 5.96 -9.60
C SER A 18 6.64 5.36 -8.26
N LYS A 19 5.44 5.71 -7.88
CA LYS A 19 4.80 5.21 -6.66
C LYS A 19 3.31 5.00 -6.87
N THR A 20 2.69 4.27 -5.94
CA THR A 20 1.23 4.08 -5.97
C THR A 20 0.50 5.37 -5.61
N LYS A 21 -0.75 5.45 -6.01
CA LYS A 21 -1.69 6.40 -5.43
C LYS A 21 -1.96 6.03 -3.97
N LEU A 22 -2.50 6.96 -3.22
CA LEU A 22 -2.94 6.71 -1.85
C LEU A 22 -4.04 5.65 -1.86
N HIS A 23 -3.91 4.64 -1.02
CA HIS A 23 -4.89 3.54 -1.00
C HIS A 23 -4.87 2.79 0.32
N PHE A 24 -5.88 1.94 0.50
CA PHE A 24 -5.86 0.93 1.55
C PHE A 24 -6.48 -0.38 1.03
N HIS A 25 -6.14 -1.46 1.71
CA HIS A 25 -6.72 -2.78 1.46
C HIS A 25 -7.61 -3.18 2.63
N ASN A 26 -8.68 -3.92 2.35
CA ASN A 26 -9.57 -4.43 3.40
C ASN A 26 -8.99 -5.64 4.14
N GLY A 27 -7.89 -6.19 3.68
CA GLY A 27 -7.13 -7.25 4.35
C GLY A 27 -5.68 -6.83 4.54
N GLY A 28 -4.91 -7.64 5.25
CA GLY A 28 -3.48 -7.41 5.44
C GLY A 28 -2.70 -7.59 4.14
N GLN A 29 -1.57 -6.89 4.03
CA GLN A 29 -0.67 -7.02 2.91
C GLN A 29 0.76 -7.20 3.41
N THR A 30 1.47 -8.16 2.84
CA THR A 30 2.90 -8.33 3.09
C THR A 30 3.66 -7.97 1.82
N LEU A 31 4.68 -7.13 1.95
CA LEU A 31 5.58 -6.77 0.85
C LEU A 31 6.94 -7.39 1.09
N ILE A 32 7.48 -8.06 0.08
CA ILE A 32 8.84 -8.63 0.10
C ILE A 32 9.62 -7.95 -1.02
N VAL A 33 10.61 -7.15 -0.66
CA VAL A 33 11.38 -6.37 -1.64
C VAL A 33 12.36 -7.29 -2.37
N THR A 34 12.28 -7.30 -3.69
CA THR A 34 13.13 -8.16 -4.54
C THR A 34 14.19 -7.39 -5.29
N LYS A 35 14.03 -6.06 -5.47
CA LYS A 35 14.98 -5.26 -6.23
C LYS A 35 14.91 -3.80 -5.82
N GLY A 36 16.06 -3.16 -5.73
CA GLY A 36 16.17 -1.72 -5.59
C GLY A 36 15.80 -1.20 -4.22
N ARG A 37 15.52 0.10 -4.17
CA ARG A 37 15.18 0.82 -2.94
C ARG A 37 13.86 1.53 -3.10
N GLY A 38 13.01 1.39 -2.10
CA GLY A 38 11.71 2.01 -2.10
C GLY A 38 11.35 2.59 -0.75
N SER A 39 10.14 3.10 -0.66
CA SER A 39 9.59 3.57 0.60
C SER A 39 8.14 3.14 0.75
N LEU A 40 7.74 3.00 2.00
CA LEU A 40 6.35 2.82 2.42
C LEU A 40 6.01 3.99 3.32
N VAL A 41 5.00 4.75 2.96
CA VAL A 41 4.52 5.88 3.77
C VAL A 41 3.11 5.60 4.22
N LYS A 42 2.87 5.69 5.52
CA LYS A 42 1.55 5.46 6.12
C LYS A 42 0.93 6.77 6.56
N TYR A 43 -0.38 6.86 6.41
CA TYR A 43 -1.17 8.05 6.71
C TYR A 43 -2.33 7.71 7.60
N ARG A 44 -2.80 8.71 8.36
CA ARG A 44 -4.02 8.65 9.14
C ARG A 44 -5.02 9.64 8.56
N LYS A 45 -6.26 9.20 8.41
CA LYS A 45 -7.37 10.06 8.04
C LYS A 45 -7.76 10.96 9.21
N ILE A 46 -8.01 12.23 8.91
CA ILE A 46 -8.50 13.21 9.88
C ILE A 46 -9.95 13.56 9.51
N GLY A 47 -10.86 13.39 10.46
CA GLY A 47 -12.28 13.66 10.25
C GLY A 47 -13.03 12.46 9.67
N THR A 48 -14.26 12.71 9.22
CA THR A 48 -15.24 11.68 8.83
C THR A 48 -15.60 11.70 7.35
N GLY A 49 -15.03 12.60 6.55
CA GLY A 49 -15.29 12.65 5.11
C GLY A 49 -14.97 11.33 4.41
N ILE A 50 -15.69 11.02 3.34
CA ILE A 50 -15.48 9.80 2.58
C ILE A 50 -14.70 10.08 1.30
N LYS A 51 -15.07 11.10 0.55
CA LYS A 51 -14.42 11.48 -0.72
C LYS A 51 -13.38 12.57 -0.55
N ASN A 52 -13.63 13.50 0.36
CA ASN A 52 -12.72 14.61 0.63
C ASN A 52 -12.42 14.63 2.12
N PHE A 53 -11.17 14.50 2.48
CA PHE A 53 -10.75 14.53 3.86
C PHE A 53 -9.27 14.94 3.94
N LYS A 54 -8.83 15.27 5.13
CA LYS A 54 -7.43 15.56 5.40
C LYS A 54 -6.70 14.31 5.86
N ILE A 55 -5.42 14.25 5.61
CA ILE A 55 -4.55 13.17 6.06
C ILE A 55 -3.35 13.72 6.81
N LYS A 56 -2.81 12.89 7.68
CA LYS A 56 -1.57 13.16 8.39
C LYS A 56 -0.64 11.98 8.23
N LYS A 57 0.60 12.25 7.84
CA LYS A 57 1.63 11.22 7.76
C LYS A 57 1.92 10.67 9.15
N ILE A 58 1.87 9.35 9.30
CA ILE A 58 2.18 8.66 10.55
C ILE A 58 3.66 8.30 10.59
N ASN A 59 4.13 7.59 9.56
CA ASN A 59 5.54 7.23 9.45
C ASN A 59 5.92 6.96 7.99
N SER A 60 7.23 6.85 7.78
CA SER A 60 7.82 6.49 6.51
C SER A 60 8.91 5.45 6.78
N VAL A 61 8.91 4.39 6.01
CA VAL A 61 9.87 3.29 6.13
C VAL A 61 10.61 3.15 4.81
N LYS A 62 11.94 3.15 4.88
CA LYS A 62 12.77 2.81 3.71
C LYS A 62 12.80 1.30 3.55
N LEU A 63 12.67 0.86 2.31
CA LEU A 63 12.64 -0.55 1.95
C LEU A 63 13.84 -0.86 1.06
N ASN A 64 14.63 -1.85 1.45
CA ASN A 64 15.77 -2.33 0.69
C ASN A 64 15.53 -3.76 0.23
N SER A 65 16.24 -4.17 -0.80
CA SER A 65 16.17 -5.54 -1.30
C SER A 65 16.38 -6.55 -0.16
N GLY A 66 15.49 -7.52 -0.06
CA GLY A 66 15.47 -8.51 1.02
C GLY A 66 14.59 -8.15 2.20
N ASP A 67 14.13 -6.90 2.30
CA ASP A 67 13.23 -6.51 3.39
C ASP A 67 11.83 -7.08 3.19
N CYS A 68 11.18 -7.35 4.33
CA CYS A 68 9.79 -7.80 4.37
C CYS A 68 9.04 -6.89 5.34
N VAL A 69 7.90 -6.37 4.92
CA VAL A 69 7.06 -5.50 5.76
C VAL A 69 5.61 -5.92 5.67
N HIS A 70 4.90 -5.86 6.79
CA HIS A 70 3.48 -6.15 6.86
C HIS A 70 2.70 -4.84 7.05
N ILE A 71 1.64 -4.68 6.25
CA ILE A 71 0.72 -3.54 6.32
C ILE A 71 -0.61 -4.06 6.80
N SER A 72 -1.08 -3.56 7.93
CA SER A 72 -2.36 -3.98 8.50
C SER A 72 -3.52 -3.56 7.62
N ALA A 73 -4.62 -4.31 7.69
CA ALA A 73 -5.86 -3.98 7.00
C ALA A 73 -6.29 -2.54 7.27
N ASN A 74 -6.87 -1.91 6.26
CA ASN A 74 -7.44 -0.56 6.35
C ASN A 74 -6.43 0.55 6.65
N THR A 75 -5.15 0.32 6.40
CA THR A 75 -4.10 1.33 6.57
C THR A 75 -3.93 2.13 5.28
N LEU A 76 -4.17 3.44 5.34
CA LEU A 76 -3.89 4.34 4.23
C LEU A 76 -2.39 4.43 4.02
N HIS A 77 -1.94 4.15 2.81
CA HIS A 77 -0.52 4.14 2.51
C HIS A 77 -0.21 4.34 1.03
N THR A 78 1.05 4.59 0.77
CA THR A 78 1.62 4.58 -0.57
C THR A 78 2.99 3.92 -0.49
N HIS A 79 3.39 3.25 -1.54
CA HIS A 79 4.73 2.68 -1.67
C HIS A 79 5.23 2.82 -3.10
N GLY A 80 6.55 2.82 -3.26
CA GLY A 80 7.15 2.96 -4.56
C GLY A 80 8.66 3.21 -4.50
N SER A 81 9.23 3.48 -5.66
CA SER A 81 10.65 3.78 -5.81
C SER A 81 11.00 5.15 -5.20
N ILE A 82 12.13 5.24 -4.53
CA ILE A 82 12.66 6.51 -4.03
C ILE A 82 13.72 7.12 -4.95
N ASN A 83 14.15 6.39 -5.96
CA ASN A 83 15.25 6.81 -6.84
C ASN A 83 14.77 6.88 -8.29
N LYS A 84 14.93 8.05 -8.90
CA LYS A 84 14.55 8.29 -10.30
C LYS A 84 15.34 7.44 -11.30
N ASN A 85 16.52 6.96 -10.92
CA ASN A 85 17.42 6.21 -11.78
C ASN A 85 17.43 4.71 -11.48
N GLU A 86 16.52 4.23 -10.63
CA GLU A 86 16.54 2.85 -10.18
C GLU A 86 15.11 2.32 -10.07
N ASP A 87 14.90 1.12 -10.60
CA ASP A 87 13.65 0.43 -10.42
C ASP A 87 13.55 -0.17 -9.03
N PHE A 88 12.35 -0.20 -8.49
CA PHE A 88 12.02 -0.84 -7.24
C PHE A 88 10.98 -1.94 -7.51
N ALA A 89 11.22 -3.13 -7.02
CA ALA A 89 10.30 -4.24 -7.21
C ALA A 89 10.04 -4.98 -5.90
N HIS A 90 8.82 -5.45 -5.75
CA HIS A 90 8.44 -6.28 -4.61
C HIS A 90 7.40 -7.33 -5.01
N ILE A 91 7.31 -8.35 -4.19
CA ILE A 91 6.20 -9.30 -4.17
C ILE A 91 5.20 -8.76 -3.15
N ALA A 92 3.94 -8.65 -3.55
CA ALA A 92 2.84 -8.27 -2.65
C ALA A 92 1.97 -9.49 -2.41
N ILE A 93 1.74 -9.82 -1.14
CA ILE A 93 0.86 -10.90 -0.72
C ILE A 93 -0.34 -10.28 -0.02
N ASN A 94 -1.49 -10.31 -0.69
CA ASN A 94 -2.72 -9.75 -0.17
C ASN A 94 -3.56 -10.85 0.44
N SER A 95 -3.86 -10.72 1.73
CA SER A 95 -4.68 -11.67 2.47
C SER A 95 -6.15 -11.35 2.32
N PHE A 96 -6.98 -12.38 2.26
CA PHE A 96 -8.42 -12.21 2.30
C PHE A 96 -8.82 -11.74 3.70
N PRO A 97 -9.69 -10.72 3.81
CA PRO A 97 -10.02 -10.14 5.11
C PRO A 97 -10.77 -11.12 6.01
N ARG A 98 -11.54 -12.02 5.44
CA ARG A 98 -12.27 -13.06 6.14
C ARG A 98 -12.76 -14.10 5.15
N LYS A 99 -13.25 -15.22 5.68
CA LYS A 99 -13.86 -16.28 4.88
C LYS A 99 -14.95 -15.71 3.97
N ASN A 100 -14.97 -16.13 2.72
CA ASN A 100 -15.94 -15.74 1.70
C ASN A 100 -15.90 -14.25 1.32
N SER A 101 -14.86 -13.52 1.70
CA SER A 101 -14.64 -12.14 1.27
C SER A 101 -13.42 -12.05 0.39
N GLU A 102 -13.49 -11.23 -0.65
CA GLU A 102 -12.35 -10.99 -1.52
C GLU A 102 -11.52 -9.80 -1.07
N PRO A 103 -10.20 -9.79 -1.34
CA PRO A 103 -9.39 -8.60 -1.16
C PRO A 103 -9.92 -7.46 -2.02
N LYS A 104 -10.05 -6.29 -1.42
CA LYS A 104 -10.44 -5.07 -2.13
C LYS A 104 -9.43 -3.97 -1.85
N THR A 105 -9.15 -3.18 -2.86
CA THR A 105 -8.29 -2.00 -2.74
C THR A 105 -9.11 -0.75 -3.04
N ILE A 106 -9.03 0.22 -2.16
CA ILE A 106 -9.69 1.52 -2.32
C ILE A 106 -8.64 2.56 -2.63
N TRP A 107 -8.77 3.23 -3.76
CA TRP A 107 -7.82 4.19 -4.30
C TRP A 107 -8.33 5.62 -4.18
N TYR A 108 -7.41 6.56 -3.95
CA TYR A 108 -7.71 7.98 -3.84
C TYR A 108 -6.76 8.85 -4.63
N GLU A 109 -7.25 9.99 -5.11
CA GLU A 109 -6.39 11.08 -5.52
C GLU A 109 -6.01 11.90 -4.30
N SER A 110 -4.75 12.31 -4.22
CA SER A 110 -4.22 13.02 -3.05
C SER A 110 -3.01 13.86 -3.43
N ASP A 111 -2.77 14.92 -2.65
CA ASP A 111 -1.52 15.66 -2.70
C ASP A 111 -0.38 14.98 -1.91
N PHE A 112 -0.67 13.85 -1.26
CA PHE A 112 0.25 13.08 -0.41
C PHE A 112 0.80 13.87 0.79
N LYS A 113 0.22 15.02 1.09
CA LYS A 113 0.63 15.89 2.20
C LYS A 113 -0.49 16.05 3.21
N THR A 114 -1.58 16.68 2.80
CA THR A 114 -2.66 17.05 3.70
C THR A 114 -4.05 16.66 3.22
N ASN A 115 -4.26 16.56 1.91
CA ASN A 115 -5.61 16.43 1.36
C ASN A 115 -5.80 15.16 0.55
N VAL A 116 -7.00 14.60 0.68
CA VAL A 116 -7.53 13.60 -0.25
C VAL A 116 -8.72 14.26 -0.94
N THR A 117 -8.71 14.29 -2.26
CA THR A 117 -9.69 15.03 -3.02
C THR A 117 -10.76 14.16 -3.65
N GLU A 118 -10.50 12.88 -3.84
CA GLU A 118 -11.43 12.02 -4.55
C GLU A 118 -11.11 10.54 -4.30
N ARG A 119 -12.18 9.75 -4.14
CA ARG A 119 -12.08 8.30 -4.16
C ARG A 119 -12.23 7.83 -5.60
N LEU A 120 -11.25 7.09 -6.09
CA LEU A 120 -11.27 6.52 -7.42
C LEU A 120 -12.03 5.20 -7.43
N GLN A 121 -12.74 4.96 -8.49
CA GLN A 121 -13.47 3.72 -8.68
C GLN A 121 -12.74 2.76 -9.62
#